data_fa54c89e42f4854282a4c0809c4d0c0a
#
_entry.id   fa54c89e42f4854282a4c0809c4d0c0a
#
_cell.length_a   1.000
_cell.length_b   1.000
_cell.length_c   1.000
_cell.angle_alpha   90.00
_cell.angle_beta   90.00
_cell.angle_gamma   90.00
#
_symmetry.space_group_name_H-M   'P 1'
#
loop_
_entity.id
_entity.type
_entity.pdbx_description
1 polymer ?
#
loop_
_entity_poly.entity_id
_entity_poly.type
_entity_poly.pdbx_seq_one_letter_code
_entity_poly.pdbx_strand_id
1 'polypeptide(L)' 'MNGYIVKGIGGFYYVKTPDGIVECKPRGIFRKQKITPVAGDEVTLENENGASVIAQIAPRKN' A
#
# COMPACT_ATOMS: atom_id res chain seq x y z
N MET A 1 8.63 0.43 6.47
CA MET A 1 8.38 1.83 6.13
C MET A 1 6.88 2.06 6.01
N ASN A 2 6.40 3.12 6.62
CA ASN A 2 4.98 3.43 6.59
C ASN A 2 4.70 4.61 5.69
N GLY A 3 3.51 4.63 5.08
CA GLY A 3 3.08 5.72 4.25
C GLY A 3 1.57 5.75 4.12
N TYR A 4 1.06 6.69 3.32
CA TYR A 4 -0.37 6.84 3.08
C TYR A 4 -0.64 6.68 1.60
N ILE A 5 -1.72 5.97 1.26
CA ILE A 5 -2.11 5.79 -0.13
C ILE A 5 -2.62 7.13 -0.68
N VAL A 6 -2.05 7.55 -1.80
CA VAL A 6 -2.45 8.76 -2.50
C VAL A 6 -3.46 8.43 -3.58
N LYS A 7 -3.20 7.36 -4.34
CA LYS A 7 -4.08 6.93 -5.42
C LYS A 7 -3.73 5.50 -5.83
N GLY A 8 -4.64 4.86 -6.56
CA GLY A 8 -4.40 3.54 -7.15
C GLY A 8 -4.70 3.58 -8.63
N ILE A 9 -3.82 3.03 -9.46
CA ILE A 9 -3.97 2.99 -10.92
C ILE A 9 -3.46 1.65 -11.42
N GLY A 10 -4.28 0.95 -12.20
CA GLY A 10 -3.83 -0.23 -12.93
C GLY A 10 -3.28 -1.35 -12.07
N GLY A 11 -3.78 -1.53 -10.87
CA GLY A 11 -3.32 -2.57 -9.97
C GLY A 11 -2.12 -2.17 -9.12
N PHE A 12 -1.64 -0.93 -9.26
CA PHE A 12 -0.56 -0.38 -8.43
C PHE A 12 -1.11 0.72 -7.54
N TYR A 13 -0.46 0.90 -6.40
CA TYR A 13 -0.83 1.95 -5.45
C TYR A 13 0.34 2.89 -5.27
N TYR A 14 0.05 4.18 -5.29
CA TYR A 14 1.05 5.22 -5.03
C TYR A 14 0.92 5.63 -3.58
N VAL A 15 2.02 5.49 -2.85
CA VAL A 15 2.05 5.70 -1.41
C VAL A 15 3.00 6.85 -1.11
N LYS A 16 2.53 7.82 -0.34
CA LYS A 16 3.37 8.92 0.10
C LYS A 16 4.15 8.49 1.33
N THR A 17 5.48 8.57 1.23
CA THR A 17 6.40 8.23 2.32
C THR A 17 7.27 9.44 2.62
N PRO A 18 8.04 9.41 3.73
CA PRO A 18 9.01 10.49 4.00
C PRO A 18 10.02 10.68 2.88
N ASP A 19 10.27 9.66 2.07
CA ASP A 19 11.20 9.73 0.95
C ASP A 19 10.53 10.14 -0.36
N GLY A 20 9.22 10.36 -0.36
CA GLY A 20 8.47 10.75 -1.55
C GLY A 20 7.39 9.74 -1.92
N ILE A 21 6.88 9.85 -3.14
CA ILE A 21 5.84 8.95 -3.63
C ILE A 21 6.48 7.67 -4.17
N VAL A 22 6.01 6.53 -3.70
CA VAL A 22 6.53 5.21 -4.09
C VAL A 22 5.42 4.40 -4.72
N GLU A 23 5.70 3.79 -5.87
CA GLU A 23 4.77 2.87 -6.51
C GLU A 23 4.88 1.51 -5.84
N CYS A 24 3.76 0.97 -5.38
CA CYS A 24 3.71 -0.28 -4.62
C CYS A 24 2.68 -1.23 -5.18
N LYS A 25 2.92 -2.53 -4.99
CA LYS A 25 1.94 -3.56 -5.32
C LYS A 25 1.32 -4.09 -4.04
N PRO A 26 0.02 -4.40 -4.01
CA PRO A 26 -0.57 -5.10 -2.88
C PRO A 26 -0.11 -6.55 -2.87
N ARG A 27 0.07 -7.11 -1.67
CA ARG A 27 0.36 -8.54 -1.56
C ARG A 27 -0.85 -9.36 -1.97
N GLY A 28 -0.59 -10.57 -2.47
CA GLY A 28 -1.65 -11.47 -2.88
C GLY A 28 -2.66 -11.80 -1.78
N ILE A 29 -2.24 -11.74 -0.52
CA ILE A 29 -3.13 -12.01 0.60
C ILE A 29 -4.31 -11.05 0.65
N PHE A 30 -4.13 -9.81 0.19
CA PHE A 30 -5.22 -8.82 0.17
C PHE A 30 -6.30 -9.20 -0.83
N ARG A 31 -5.92 -9.86 -1.92
CA ARG A 31 -6.90 -10.40 -2.87
C ARG A 31 -7.76 -11.48 -2.24
N LYS A 32 -7.12 -12.38 -1.48
CA LYS A 32 -7.84 -13.46 -0.80
C LYS A 32 -8.81 -12.92 0.23
N GLN A 33 -8.41 -11.87 0.94
CA GLN A 33 -9.24 -11.26 1.98
C GLN A 33 -10.21 -10.23 1.44
N LYS A 34 -10.16 -9.96 0.13
CA LYS A 34 -10.99 -8.95 -0.53
C LYS A 34 -10.82 -7.57 0.08
N ILE A 35 -9.63 -7.27 0.56
CA ILE A 35 -9.31 -5.96 1.10
C ILE A 35 -8.81 -5.08 -0.03
N THR A 36 -9.46 -3.94 -0.22
CA THR A 36 -9.07 -2.97 -1.24
C THR A 36 -8.56 -1.71 -0.56
N PRO A 37 -7.26 -1.39 -0.66
CA PRO A 37 -6.74 -0.14 -0.13
C PRO A 37 -7.36 1.05 -0.86
N VAL A 38 -7.63 2.12 -0.12
CA VAL A 38 -8.16 3.36 -0.70
C VAL A 38 -7.29 4.53 -0.30
N ALA A 39 -7.43 5.63 -1.04
CA ALA A 39 -6.66 6.84 -0.75
C ALA A 39 -6.90 7.29 0.70
N GLY A 40 -5.81 7.64 1.39
CA GLY A 40 -5.85 8.03 2.77
C GLY A 40 -5.55 6.92 3.76
N ASP A 41 -5.55 5.66 3.32
CA ASP A 41 -5.22 4.54 4.20
C ASP A 41 -3.73 4.55 4.54
N GLU A 42 -3.42 4.36 5.81
CA GLU A 42 -2.05 4.16 6.23
C GLU A 42 -1.64 2.71 5.96
N VAL A 43 -0.48 2.54 5.36
CA VAL A 43 0.01 1.22 5.00
C VAL A 43 1.46 1.05 5.42
N THR A 44 1.86 -0.19 5.64
CA THR A 44 3.24 -0.57 5.90
C THR A 44 3.80 -1.17 4.62
N LEU A 45 4.95 -0.65 4.19
CA LEU A 45 5.62 -1.09 2.97
C LEU A 45 6.82 -1.95 3.29
N GLU A 46 7.08 -2.92 2.43
CA GLU A 46 8.29 -3.74 2.48
C GLU A 46 8.88 -3.86 1.09
N ASN A 47 10.18 -4.15 1.04
CA ASN A 47 10.85 -4.45 -0.22
C ASN A 47 10.85 -5.95 -0.44
N GLU A 48 10.43 -6.35 -1.63
CA GLU A 48 10.41 -7.75 -2.00
C GLU A 48 10.93 -7.85 -3.44
N ASN A 49 12.05 -8.56 -3.61
CA ASN A 49 12.69 -8.73 -4.93
C ASN A 49 12.95 -7.40 -5.64
N GLY A 50 13.37 -6.39 -4.88
CA GLY A 50 13.66 -5.08 -5.45
C GLY A 50 12.44 -4.21 -5.73
N ALA A 51 11.26 -4.67 -5.39
CA ALA A 51 10.01 -3.92 -5.58
C ALA A 51 9.39 -3.60 -4.22
N SER A 52 8.68 -2.48 -4.15
CA SER A 52 7.93 -2.11 -2.94
C SER A 52 6.57 -2.79 -2.97
N VAL A 53 6.19 -3.39 -1.85
CA VAL A 53 4.88 -4.02 -1.72
C VAL A 53 4.19 -3.51 -0.46
N ILE A 54 2.86 -3.50 -0.49
CA ILE A 54 2.06 -3.16 0.68
C ILE A 54 1.97 -4.42 1.53
N ALA A 55 2.62 -4.40 2.69
CA ALA A 55 2.66 -5.56 3.58
C ALA A 55 1.45 -5.59 4.50
N GLN A 56 1.01 -4.43 4.98
CA GLN A 56 -0.13 -4.31 5.89
C GLN A 56 -0.87 -3.03 5.63
N ILE A 57 -2.17 -3.05 5.95
CA ILE A 57 -3.02 -1.86 5.91
C ILE A 57 -3.50 -1.64 7.34
N ALA A 58 -3.28 -0.43 7.86
CA ALA A 58 -3.68 -0.09 9.21
C ALA A 58 -5.20 -0.17 9.35
N PRO A 59 -5.71 -0.63 10.51
CA PRO A 59 -7.16 -0.65 10.73
C PRO A 59 -7.72 0.76 10.64
N ARG A 60 -8.88 0.87 10.00
CA ARG A 60 -9.58 2.15 9.95
C ARG A 60 -10.23 2.43 11.29
N LYS A 61 -10.09 3.68 11.71
CA LYS A 61 -10.86 4.16 12.86
C LYS A 61 -12.16 4.78 12.35
N ASN A 62 -13.22 4.29 12.88
CA ASN A 62 -14.55 4.87 12.60
C ASN A 62 -14.88 5.96 13.59
#